data_5a529aefe7e3cfd502c150e7dfe1d2dc
#
_entry.id   5a529aefe7e3cfd502c150e7dfe1d2dc
#
_cell.length_a   1.000
_cell.length_b   1.000
_cell.length_c   1.000
_cell.angle_alpha   90.00
_cell.angle_beta   90.00
_cell.angle_gamma   90.00
#
_symmetry.space_group_name_H-M   'P 1'
#
loop_
_entity.id
_entity.type
_entity.pdbx_description
1 polymer ?
#
loop_
_entity_poly.entity_id
_entity_poly.type
_entity_poly.pdbx_seq_one_letter_code
_entity_poly.pdbx_strand_id
1 'polypeptide(L)'
;MMRRSLLAPAIVLAASVICVSRMASPQGAVVPSLMVFAGTAEGLWRSSDWGESWDRMSGRSPGVSLDALGAARAIRPLGPQVWLGGDGGVFLSDDWGVTWSRLSSTPGVSVVLPSRWPHSDPTVFVGTTAGLLRSQDGGRTPRPTALSCPGVRQLDWPGPALAVACELGLFVTTDVGEHFSGPGSGMPAAPVAAMALSAYFVADPVVFAAPRSGGVFRSSDGGANWRRAGLVDERVFDLVWIGRFLYAAAESALYRSEDMGASWTRLSASPGRPARLLFPLGGIEGFLATDRGIFRTPDAGEHWEPAGLAGRDVLEVATFPPPEASTGKKRR
;
A
#
# COMPACT_ATOMS: atom_id res chain seq x y z
N MET A 1 -12.88 -55.74 24.11
CA MET A 1 -12.24 -54.43 24.26
C MET A 1 -12.00 -53.85 22.89
N MET A 2 -12.94 -53.06 22.41
CA MET A 2 -12.88 -52.43 21.07
C MET A 2 -12.31 -51.01 21.23
N ARG A 3 -11.18 -50.75 20.60
CA ARG A 3 -10.62 -49.39 20.47
C ARG A 3 -11.37 -48.67 19.34
N ARG A 4 -12.14 -47.64 19.67
CA ARG A 4 -12.70 -46.68 18.70
C ARG A 4 -11.62 -45.65 18.38
N SER A 5 -11.15 -45.65 17.13
CA SER A 5 -10.39 -44.56 16.55
C SER A 5 -11.32 -43.41 16.20
N LEU A 6 -11.11 -42.26 16.82
CA LEU A 6 -11.76 -41.00 16.45
C LEU A 6 -11.01 -40.41 15.25
N LEU A 7 -11.62 -40.49 14.09
CA LEU A 7 -11.26 -39.74 12.91
C LEU A 7 -11.81 -38.31 13.08
N ALA A 8 -10.93 -37.34 13.15
CA ALA A 8 -11.30 -35.91 13.05
C ALA A 8 -11.70 -35.60 11.60
N PRO A 9 -12.77 -34.80 11.37
CA PRO A 9 -13.15 -34.45 10.02
C PRO A 9 -12.13 -33.39 9.48
N ALA A 10 -11.53 -33.73 8.36
CA ALA A 10 -10.77 -32.76 7.55
C ALA A 10 -11.75 -31.70 7.03
N ILE A 11 -11.59 -30.47 7.50
CA ILE A 11 -12.26 -29.32 6.91
C ILE A 11 -11.57 -29.03 5.57
N VAL A 12 -12.19 -29.49 4.50
CA VAL A 12 -11.85 -29.06 3.13
C VAL A 12 -12.37 -27.64 2.98
N LEU A 13 -11.50 -26.65 3.14
CA LEU A 13 -11.77 -25.31 2.66
C LEU A 13 -11.75 -25.36 1.12
N ALA A 14 -12.94 -25.42 0.54
CA ALA A 14 -13.12 -25.18 -0.89
C ALA A 14 -12.70 -23.74 -1.16
N ALA A 15 -11.54 -23.56 -1.77
CA ALA A 15 -11.16 -22.32 -2.40
C ALA A 15 -12.13 -22.08 -3.56
N SER A 16 -13.14 -21.26 -3.34
CA SER A 16 -13.98 -20.74 -4.41
C SER A 16 -13.10 -19.84 -5.29
N VAL A 17 -12.59 -20.43 -6.36
CA VAL A 17 -12.02 -19.68 -7.48
C VAL A 17 -13.19 -18.88 -8.08
N ILE A 18 -13.34 -17.63 -7.67
CA ILE A 18 -14.20 -16.70 -8.39
C ILE A 18 -13.42 -16.30 -9.65
N CYS A 19 -13.64 -17.11 -10.69
CA CYS A 19 -13.31 -16.73 -12.05
C CYS A 19 -14.23 -15.57 -12.39
N VAL A 20 -13.74 -14.33 -12.30
CA VAL A 20 -14.44 -13.16 -12.83
C VAL A 20 -14.25 -13.17 -14.35
N SER A 21 -14.85 -14.18 -15.00
CA SER A 21 -15.09 -14.13 -16.41
C SER A 21 -16.03 -12.94 -16.70
N ARG A 22 -15.73 -12.16 -17.74
CA ARG A 22 -16.59 -11.13 -18.32
C ARG A 22 -18.02 -11.67 -18.49
N MET A 23 -18.85 -11.54 -17.46
CA MET A 23 -20.28 -11.73 -17.59
C MET A 23 -20.87 -10.43 -18.11
N ALA A 24 -21.08 -10.34 -19.42
CA ALA A 24 -21.99 -9.38 -19.99
C ALA A 24 -23.37 -9.65 -19.35
N SER A 25 -23.82 -8.76 -18.50
CA SER A 25 -25.17 -8.77 -17.95
C SER A 25 -26.15 -8.57 -19.10
N PRO A 26 -27.27 -9.30 -19.17
CA PRO A 26 -28.27 -9.14 -20.23
C PRO A 26 -28.97 -7.79 -20.24
N GLN A 27 -28.65 -6.86 -19.38
CA GLN A 27 -29.34 -5.56 -19.24
C GLN A 27 -28.38 -4.36 -19.16
N GLY A 28 -27.21 -4.41 -19.79
CA GLY A 28 -26.42 -3.18 -20.02
C GLY A 28 -25.94 -2.43 -18.77
N ALA A 29 -26.09 -2.98 -17.57
CA ALA A 29 -25.49 -2.44 -16.36
C ALA A 29 -24.01 -2.80 -16.37
N VAL A 30 -23.14 -1.84 -16.66
CA VAL A 30 -21.70 -1.96 -16.50
C VAL A 30 -21.45 -2.18 -15.01
N VAL A 31 -21.12 -3.41 -14.61
CA VAL A 31 -20.56 -3.68 -13.29
C VAL A 31 -19.26 -2.86 -13.25
N PRO A 32 -19.08 -1.91 -12.31
CA PRO A 32 -17.86 -1.14 -12.25
C PRO A 32 -16.70 -2.11 -12.07
N SER A 33 -15.86 -2.23 -13.10
CA SER A 33 -14.60 -2.94 -13.03
C SER A 33 -13.74 -2.26 -11.97
N LEU A 34 -12.92 -3.03 -11.27
CA LEU A 34 -11.97 -2.51 -10.27
C LEU A 34 -11.26 -1.28 -10.83
N MET A 35 -11.37 -0.14 -10.14
CA MET A 35 -10.65 1.06 -10.53
C MET A 35 -9.21 0.99 -10.05
N VAL A 36 -8.28 1.29 -10.94
CA VAL A 36 -6.86 1.38 -10.66
C VAL A 36 -6.43 2.84 -10.76
N PHE A 37 -5.74 3.34 -9.76
CA PHE A 37 -5.13 4.67 -9.76
C PHE A 37 -3.62 4.54 -9.80
N ALA A 38 -2.99 5.39 -10.58
CA ALA A 38 -1.54 5.47 -10.70
C ALA A 38 -1.07 6.91 -10.47
N GLY A 39 -0.14 7.07 -9.55
CA GLY A 39 0.54 8.31 -9.29
C GLY A 39 1.86 8.38 -10.06
N THR A 40 2.07 9.47 -10.77
CA THR A 40 3.31 9.74 -11.52
C THR A 40 3.89 11.10 -11.16
N ALA A 41 5.09 11.40 -11.64
CA ALA A 41 5.67 12.74 -11.54
C ALA A 41 4.80 13.83 -12.19
N GLU A 42 3.93 13.45 -13.13
CA GLU A 42 3.06 14.36 -13.90
C GLU A 42 1.65 14.48 -13.33
N GLY A 43 1.33 13.73 -12.26
CA GLY A 43 0.04 13.74 -11.59
C GLY A 43 -0.63 12.37 -11.48
N LEU A 44 -1.96 12.39 -11.38
CA LEU A 44 -2.79 11.21 -11.16
C LEU A 44 -3.37 10.69 -12.47
N TRP A 45 -3.37 9.37 -12.62
CA TRP A 45 -4.00 8.62 -13.71
C TRP A 45 -5.01 7.62 -13.15
N ARG A 46 -6.03 7.29 -13.93
CA ARG A 46 -7.06 6.32 -13.58
C ARG A 46 -7.30 5.36 -14.73
N SER A 47 -7.48 4.10 -14.40
CA SER A 47 -7.99 3.05 -15.29
C SER A 47 -9.27 2.45 -14.71
N SER A 48 -10.24 2.14 -15.56
CA SER A 48 -11.46 1.42 -15.22
C SER A 48 -11.55 0.05 -15.88
N ASP A 49 -10.49 -0.41 -16.54
CA ASP A 49 -10.41 -1.61 -17.35
C ASP A 49 -9.16 -2.45 -17.05
N TRP A 50 -8.73 -2.47 -15.76
CA TRP A 50 -7.57 -3.21 -15.31
C TRP A 50 -6.23 -2.81 -15.96
N GLY A 51 -6.11 -1.54 -16.31
CA GLY A 51 -4.88 -0.99 -16.87
C GLY A 51 -4.75 -1.13 -18.38
N GLU A 52 -5.81 -1.53 -19.10
CA GLU A 52 -5.79 -1.56 -20.55
C GLU A 52 -5.79 -0.15 -21.16
N SER A 53 -6.51 0.79 -20.52
CA SER A 53 -6.47 2.21 -20.87
C SER A 53 -6.35 3.10 -19.63
N TRP A 54 -5.80 4.30 -19.81
CA TRP A 54 -5.53 5.24 -18.74
C TRP A 54 -5.94 6.66 -19.09
N ASP A 55 -6.75 7.26 -18.24
CA ASP A 55 -7.12 8.66 -18.31
C ASP A 55 -6.32 9.49 -17.32
N ARG A 56 -5.67 10.57 -17.80
CA ARG A 56 -5.06 11.54 -16.89
C ARG A 56 -6.16 12.31 -16.19
N MET A 57 -6.11 12.30 -14.89
CA MET A 57 -7.06 13.04 -14.07
C MET A 57 -6.64 14.50 -13.97
N SER A 58 -7.22 15.35 -14.80
CA SER A 58 -7.15 16.81 -14.71
C SER A 58 -8.43 17.28 -14.04
N GLY A 59 -8.50 17.24 -12.72
CA GLY A 59 -9.74 17.56 -12.01
C GLY A 59 -10.12 19.02 -12.14
N ARG A 60 -11.09 19.34 -12.98
CA ARG A 60 -11.88 20.58 -12.88
C ARG A 60 -13.07 20.31 -11.94
N SER A 61 -12.77 20.05 -10.67
CA SER A 61 -13.79 20.27 -9.64
C SER A 61 -14.04 21.78 -9.50
N PRO A 62 -15.24 22.22 -9.20
CA PRO A 62 -15.47 23.59 -8.84
C PRO A 62 -14.50 23.96 -7.68
N GLY A 63 -13.44 24.70 -8.00
CA GLY A 63 -12.52 25.28 -7.03
C GLY A 63 -11.11 24.69 -6.92
N VAL A 64 -10.84 23.46 -7.41
CA VAL A 64 -9.50 22.84 -7.29
C VAL A 64 -9.07 22.13 -8.57
N SER A 65 -7.93 22.51 -9.12
CA SER A 65 -7.26 21.76 -10.18
C SER A 65 -6.30 20.74 -9.58
N LEU A 66 -6.37 19.48 -10.01
CA LEU A 66 -5.37 18.46 -9.65
C LEU A 66 -3.99 18.75 -10.26
N ASP A 67 -3.87 19.67 -11.20
CA ASP A 67 -2.57 20.15 -11.69
C ASP A 67 -1.74 20.77 -10.55
N ALA A 68 -2.41 21.31 -9.51
CA ALA A 68 -1.76 21.79 -8.30
C ALA A 68 -1.18 20.68 -7.42
N LEU A 69 -1.51 19.41 -7.65
CA LEU A 69 -0.94 18.26 -6.92
C LEU A 69 0.56 18.09 -7.21
N GLY A 70 0.98 18.37 -8.44
CA GLY A 70 2.32 18.02 -8.91
C GLY A 70 2.49 16.50 -8.99
N ALA A 71 3.63 15.99 -8.54
CA ALA A 71 3.85 14.55 -8.48
C ALA A 71 2.90 13.88 -7.48
N ALA A 72 2.16 12.87 -7.93
CA ALA A 72 1.27 12.07 -7.09
C ALA A 72 2.07 10.93 -6.45
N ARG A 73 2.48 11.10 -5.19
CA ARG A 73 3.33 10.15 -4.46
C ARG A 73 2.58 9.27 -3.48
N ALA A 74 1.39 9.69 -3.07
CA ALA A 74 0.56 8.96 -2.14
C ALA A 74 -0.87 8.85 -2.69
N ILE A 75 -1.39 7.63 -2.72
CA ILE A 75 -2.77 7.34 -3.09
C ILE A 75 -3.33 6.38 -2.04
N ARG A 76 -4.29 6.83 -1.24
CA ARG A 76 -4.88 5.99 -0.20
C ARG A 76 -6.39 5.93 -0.34
N PRO A 77 -6.91 4.84 -0.91
CA PRO A 77 -8.35 4.60 -0.96
C PRO A 77 -8.89 4.15 0.40
N LEU A 78 -10.06 4.66 0.77
CA LEU A 78 -10.77 4.25 1.96
C LEU A 78 -12.29 4.36 1.72
N GLY A 79 -12.91 3.28 1.24
CA GLY A 79 -14.29 3.33 0.75
C GLY A 79 -14.45 4.35 -0.38
N PRO A 80 -15.46 5.24 -0.35
CA PRO A 80 -15.65 6.28 -1.36
C PRO A 80 -14.58 7.38 -1.30
N GLN A 81 -13.85 7.46 -0.21
CA GLN A 81 -12.78 8.44 -0.03
C GLN A 81 -11.50 8.02 -0.75
N VAL A 82 -10.88 8.97 -1.42
CA VAL A 82 -9.55 8.84 -2.01
C VAL A 82 -8.68 9.97 -1.49
N TRP A 83 -7.67 9.61 -0.76
CA TRP A 83 -6.68 10.55 -0.24
C TRP A 83 -5.48 10.61 -1.17
N LEU A 84 -5.06 11.81 -1.54
CA LEU A 84 -3.86 12.03 -2.36
C LEU A 84 -2.86 12.90 -1.62
N GLY A 85 -1.59 12.57 -1.84
CA GLY A 85 -0.47 13.38 -1.40
C GLY A 85 0.52 13.62 -2.53
N GLY A 86 1.07 14.82 -2.57
CA GLY A 86 2.05 15.21 -3.57
C GLY A 86 2.74 16.53 -3.23
N ASP A 87 3.40 17.13 -4.22
CA ASP A 87 4.13 18.39 -4.02
C ASP A 87 3.21 19.53 -3.62
N GLY A 88 1.98 19.53 -4.11
CA GLY A 88 0.98 20.56 -3.84
C GLY A 88 0.25 20.40 -2.51
N GLY A 89 0.41 19.28 -1.78
CA GLY A 89 -0.24 19.08 -0.49
C GLY A 89 -1.09 17.85 -0.39
N VAL A 90 -2.12 17.89 0.47
CA VAL A 90 -3.08 16.81 0.69
C VAL A 90 -4.40 17.15 0.01
N PHE A 91 -4.93 16.20 -0.75
CA PHE A 91 -6.22 16.30 -1.44
C PHE A 91 -7.12 15.13 -1.05
N LEU A 92 -8.43 15.37 -1.08
CA LEU A 92 -9.45 14.38 -0.77
C LEU A 92 -10.55 14.41 -1.83
N SER A 93 -10.96 13.24 -2.25
CA SER A 93 -12.23 12.98 -2.94
C SER A 93 -13.14 12.18 -2.01
N ASP A 94 -14.42 12.49 -1.96
CA ASP A 94 -15.45 11.74 -1.24
C ASP A 94 -16.36 10.93 -2.20
N ASP A 95 -16.07 10.94 -3.49
CA ASP A 95 -16.88 10.40 -4.57
C ASP A 95 -16.08 9.54 -5.56
N TRP A 96 -15.19 8.67 -5.02
CA TRP A 96 -14.40 7.74 -5.82
C TRP A 96 -13.44 8.41 -6.82
N GLY A 97 -12.97 9.59 -6.51
CA GLY A 97 -12.04 10.32 -7.36
C GLY A 97 -12.69 11.12 -8.49
N VAL A 98 -13.99 11.35 -8.43
CA VAL A 98 -14.69 12.18 -9.44
C VAL A 98 -14.47 13.66 -9.18
N THR A 99 -14.66 14.10 -7.94
CA THR A 99 -14.38 15.49 -7.54
C THR A 99 -13.35 15.55 -6.41
N TRP A 100 -12.62 16.66 -6.33
CA TRP A 100 -11.50 16.80 -5.40
C TRP A 100 -11.54 18.10 -4.63
N SER A 101 -11.14 18.05 -3.37
CA SER A 101 -10.88 19.20 -2.53
C SER A 101 -9.44 19.17 -2.02
N ARG A 102 -8.78 20.34 -1.98
CA ARG A 102 -7.47 20.47 -1.35
C ARG A 102 -7.66 20.74 0.12
N LEU A 103 -7.17 19.85 0.97
CA LEU A 103 -7.30 19.97 2.43
C LEU A 103 -6.19 20.83 3.02
N SER A 104 -4.95 20.66 2.57
CA SER A 104 -3.81 21.44 3.02
C SER A 104 -2.81 21.68 1.91
N SER A 105 -2.00 22.72 2.05
CA SER A 105 -0.88 23.06 1.16
C SER A 105 0.47 22.57 1.68
N THR A 106 0.48 21.53 2.52
CA THR A 106 1.70 20.91 3.06
C THR A 106 2.61 20.46 1.92
N PRO A 107 3.84 20.99 1.81
CA PRO A 107 4.72 20.65 0.69
C PRO A 107 5.36 19.28 0.88
N GLY A 108 5.73 18.65 -0.25
CA GLY A 108 6.54 17.43 -0.28
C GLY A 108 5.91 16.23 0.41
N VAL A 109 4.58 16.06 0.28
CA VAL A 109 3.87 14.91 0.82
C VAL A 109 4.28 13.67 0.05
N SER A 110 4.83 12.69 0.76
CA SER A 110 5.27 11.39 0.24
C SER A 110 4.32 10.26 0.59
N VAL A 111 3.59 10.37 1.70
CA VAL A 111 2.58 9.41 2.13
C VAL A 111 1.50 10.10 2.94
N VAL A 112 0.27 9.64 2.77
CA VAL A 112 -0.92 10.09 3.50
C VAL A 112 -1.61 8.87 4.09
N LEU A 113 -1.92 8.90 5.39
CA LEU A 113 -2.54 7.81 6.10
C LEU A 113 -3.66 8.32 7.02
N PRO A 114 -4.93 8.31 6.55
CA PRO A 114 -6.07 8.61 7.40
C PRO A 114 -6.33 7.47 8.39
N SER A 115 -7.00 7.77 9.48
CA SER A 115 -7.61 6.77 10.36
C SER A 115 -8.51 5.82 9.55
N ARG A 116 -8.60 4.57 9.97
CA ARG A 116 -9.55 3.59 9.38
C ARG A 116 -11.03 3.99 9.57
N TRP A 117 -11.28 4.88 10.52
CA TRP A 117 -12.62 5.34 10.91
C TRP A 117 -12.72 6.88 10.81
N PRO A 118 -12.54 7.48 9.61
CA PRO A 118 -12.38 8.92 9.47
C PRO A 118 -13.62 9.73 9.91
N HIS A 119 -14.79 9.11 9.99
CA HIS A 119 -16.01 9.76 10.49
C HIS A 119 -16.04 9.89 12.02
N SER A 120 -15.37 9.00 12.75
CA SER A 120 -15.32 9.01 14.23
C SER A 120 -13.95 9.42 14.77
N ASP A 121 -12.91 9.24 13.98
CA ASP A 121 -11.53 9.62 14.29
C ASP A 121 -10.94 10.39 13.10
N PRO A 122 -10.91 11.74 13.15
CA PRO A 122 -10.41 12.56 12.05
C PRO A 122 -8.89 12.63 11.99
N THR A 123 -8.18 11.74 12.67
CA THR A 123 -6.71 11.71 12.65
C THR A 123 -6.19 11.32 11.28
N VAL A 124 -5.24 12.11 10.77
CA VAL A 124 -4.52 11.85 9.53
C VAL A 124 -3.03 12.04 9.78
N PHE A 125 -2.24 11.03 9.47
CA PHE A 125 -0.78 11.17 9.41
C PHE A 125 -0.34 11.52 8.01
N VAL A 126 0.59 12.48 7.93
CA VAL A 126 1.14 12.98 6.67
C VAL A 126 2.66 12.88 6.75
N GLY A 127 3.21 11.94 5.99
CA GLY A 127 4.66 11.83 5.81
C GLY A 127 5.13 12.79 4.74
N THR A 128 6.21 13.49 5.02
CA THR A 128 6.81 14.46 4.12
C THR A 128 8.32 14.26 4.01
N THR A 129 8.93 14.97 3.07
CA THR A 129 10.41 15.06 2.99
C THR A 129 11.04 15.70 4.24
N ALA A 130 10.29 16.53 4.96
CA ALA A 130 10.77 17.19 6.18
C ALA A 130 10.52 16.39 7.46
N GLY A 131 9.55 15.45 7.46
CA GLY A 131 9.22 14.64 8.63
C GLY A 131 7.77 14.17 8.66
N LEU A 132 7.36 13.65 9.81
CA LEU A 132 6.01 13.18 10.06
C LEU A 132 5.15 14.27 10.69
N LEU A 133 4.00 14.52 10.11
CA LEU A 133 2.98 15.42 10.62
C LEU A 133 1.74 14.63 11.02
N ARG A 134 0.96 15.17 11.97
CA ARG A 134 -0.36 14.67 12.38
C ARG A 134 -1.39 15.78 12.28
N SER A 135 -2.53 15.50 11.69
CA SER A 135 -3.73 16.32 11.73
C SER A 135 -4.78 15.64 12.61
N GLN A 136 -5.57 16.41 13.33
CA GLN A 136 -6.72 15.97 14.15
C GLN A 136 -8.04 16.54 13.61
N ASP A 137 -8.01 17.14 12.42
CA ASP A 137 -9.15 17.83 11.79
C ASP A 137 -9.38 17.36 10.34
N GLY A 138 -9.09 16.09 10.08
CA GLY A 138 -9.29 15.49 8.75
C GLY A 138 -8.31 16.00 7.70
N GLY A 139 -7.05 16.20 8.08
CA GLY A 139 -5.97 16.55 7.15
C GLY A 139 -5.87 18.05 6.81
N ARG A 140 -6.65 18.92 7.47
CA ARG A 140 -6.68 20.36 7.16
C ARG A 140 -5.51 21.13 7.77
N THR A 141 -5.14 20.80 9.02
CA THR A 141 -4.01 21.47 9.71
C THR A 141 -2.99 20.45 10.23
N PRO A 142 -2.17 19.85 9.34
CA PRO A 142 -1.12 18.94 9.77
C PRO A 142 -0.04 19.68 10.57
N ARG A 143 0.33 19.14 11.73
CA ARG A 143 1.36 19.70 12.63
C ARG A 143 2.47 18.67 12.86
N PRO A 144 3.73 19.09 13.04
CA PRO A 144 4.82 18.17 13.36
C PRO A 144 4.51 17.30 14.58
N THR A 145 4.89 16.03 14.51
CA THR A 145 4.89 15.11 15.66
C THR A 145 6.20 15.23 16.44
N ALA A 146 6.34 14.48 17.53
CA ALA A 146 7.60 14.38 18.27
C ALA A 146 8.72 13.65 17.48
N LEU A 147 8.39 12.96 16.38
CA LEU A 147 9.37 12.24 15.57
C LEU A 147 10.15 13.18 14.66
N SER A 148 11.41 13.42 15.00
CA SER A 148 12.36 14.12 14.14
C SER A 148 13.04 13.16 13.16
N CYS A 149 12.33 12.75 12.11
CA CYS A 149 12.87 11.91 11.05
C CYS A 149 12.46 12.42 9.68
N PRO A 150 13.40 12.93 8.87
CA PRO A 150 13.11 13.40 7.52
C PRO A 150 12.85 12.23 6.55
N GLY A 151 12.30 12.55 5.40
CA GLY A 151 12.13 11.59 4.31
C GLY A 151 11.23 10.41 4.68
N VAL A 152 10.07 10.69 5.27
CA VAL A 152 9.08 9.63 5.55
C VAL A 152 8.62 9.02 4.24
N ARG A 153 8.75 7.69 4.11
CA ARG A 153 8.46 6.97 2.87
C ARG A 153 7.25 6.08 2.94
N GLN A 154 7.04 5.46 4.10
CA GLN A 154 5.93 4.56 4.31
C GLN A 154 5.39 4.72 5.72
N LEU A 155 4.07 4.63 5.82
CA LEU A 155 3.33 4.57 7.08
C LEU A 155 2.43 3.35 7.06
N ASP A 156 2.32 2.65 8.17
CA ASP A 156 1.33 1.60 8.36
C ASP A 156 0.74 1.67 9.77
N TRP A 157 -0.59 1.55 9.85
CA TRP A 157 -1.35 1.71 11.08
C TRP A 157 -2.32 0.52 11.30
N PRO A 158 -1.78 -0.65 11.67
CA PRO A 158 -2.58 -1.87 11.81
C PRO A 158 -3.45 -1.94 13.08
N GLY A 159 -3.59 -0.86 13.81
CA GLY A 159 -4.35 -0.81 15.06
C GLY A 159 -3.94 0.40 15.89
N PRO A 160 -3.70 0.28 17.21
CA PRO A 160 -3.19 1.39 18.01
C PRO A 160 -1.73 1.74 17.70
N ALA A 161 -0.98 0.84 17.08
CA ALA A 161 0.42 1.07 16.72
C ALA A 161 0.54 1.66 15.30
N LEU A 162 1.31 2.73 15.16
CA LEU A 162 1.74 3.31 13.89
C LEU A 162 3.22 3.04 13.68
N ALA A 163 3.58 2.45 12.54
CA ALA A 163 4.96 2.31 12.10
C ALA A 163 5.31 3.36 11.04
N VAL A 164 6.53 3.87 11.12
CA VAL A 164 7.06 4.94 10.28
C VAL A 164 8.42 4.55 9.72
N ALA A 165 8.52 4.37 8.42
CA ALA A 165 9.77 4.18 7.71
C ALA A 165 10.27 5.52 7.17
N CYS A 166 11.50 5.88 7.50
CA CYS A 166 12.10 7.17 7.16
C CYS A 166 13.62 7.08 6.94
N GLU A 167 14.30 8.20 6.75
CA GLU A 167 15.74 8.19 6.46
C GLU A 167 16.63 7.72 7.62
N LEU A 168 16.14 7.81 8.85
CA LEU A 168 16.92 7.37 10.03
C LEU A 168 16.59 5.94 10.47
N GLY A 169 15.66 5.26 9.82
CA GLY A 169 15.29 3.89 10.17
C GLY A 169 13.78 3.68 10.23
N LEU A 170 13.37 2.71 11.05
CA LEU A 170 11.97 2.43 11.34
C LEU A 170 11.65 2.79 12.79
N PHE A 171 10.56 3.50 12.99
CA PHE A 171 10.07 3.93 14.30
C PHE A 171 8.63 3.45 14.50
N VAL A 172 8.26 3.20 15.75
CA VAL A 172 6.91 2.76 16.13
C VAL A 172 6.39 3.61 17.27
N THR A 173 5.11 3.98 17.20
CA THR A 173 4.36 4.61 18.28
C THR A 173 3.12 3.80 18.60
N THR A 174 2.70 3.77 19.87
CA THR A 174 1.45 3.15 20.33
C THR A 174 0.50 4.15 20.97
N ASP A 175 0.86 5.42 20.96
CA ASP A 175 0.10 6.53 21.56
C ASP A 175 -0.22 7.64 20.54
N VAL A 176 -0.51 7.21 19.31
CA VAL A 176 -0.95 8.11 18.21
C VAL A 176 0.08 9.20 17.89
N GLY A 177 1.38 8.89 18.08
CA GLY A 177 2.48 9.77 17.69
C GLY A 177 2.93 10.77 18.74
N GLU A 178 2.58 10.56 20.00
CA GLU A 178 3.13 11.37 21.11
C GLU A 178 4.56 10.95 21.45
N HIS A 179 4.84 9.64 21.48
CA HIS A 179 6.18 9.10 21.70
C HIS A 179 6.51 8.05 20.65
N PHE A 180 7.78 7.95 20.28
CA PHE A 180 8.28 6.97 19.32
C PHE A 180 9.42 6.14 19.90
N SER A 181 9.40 4.86 19.63
CA SER A 181 10.51 3.93 19.86
C SER A 181 11.19 3.60 18.53
N GLY A 182 12.49 3.38 18.53
CA GLY A 182 13.29 3.06 17.36
C GLY A 182 14.55 3.90 17.24
N PRO A 183 15.40 3.63 16.23
CA PRO A 183 15.23 2.66 15.14
C PRO A 183 15.53 1.20 15.53
N GLY A 184 15.82 0.88 16.79
CA GLY A 184 16.18 -0.46 17.26
C GLY A 184 17.61 -0.87 16.93
N SER A 185 18.02 -2.06 17.39
CA SER A 185 19.36 -2.60 17.18
C SER A 185 19.37 -3.76 16.19
N GLY A 186 20.51 -4.02 15.54
CA GLY A 186 20.69 -5.17 14.63
C GLY A 186 20.32 -4.91 13.16
N MET A 187 19.75 -3.75 12.82
CA MET A 187 19.59 -3.28 11.45
C MET A 187 20.60 -2.16 11.18
N PRO A 188 21.15 -2.07 9.94
CA PRO A 188 22.02 -0.95 9.58
C PRO A 188 21.33 0.40 9.79
N ALA A 189 22.07 1.39 10.28
CA ALA A 189 21.60 2.78 10.33
C ALA A 189 21.55 3.35 8.90
N ALA A 190 20.44 3.13 8.24
CA ALA A 190 20.22 3.51 6.85
C ALA A 190 18.72 3.84 6.62
N PRO A 191 18.41 4.66 5.60
CA PRO A 191 17.02 4.88 5.20
C PRO A 191 16.28 3.57 4.96
N VAL A 192 15.09 3.42 5.51
CA VAL A 192 14.23 2.27 5.25
C VAL A 192 13.41 2.55 4.00
N ALA A 193 13.57 1.73 2.98
CA ALA A 193 12.89 1.85 1.69
C ALA A 193 11.47 1.27 1.74
N ALA A 194 11.31 0.13 2.41
CA ALA A 194 10.04 -0.58 2.51
C ALA A 194 9.89 -1.26 3.87
N MET A 195 8.64 -1.47 4.27
CA MET A 195 8.29 -2.24 5.46
C MET A 195 6.99 -3.03 5.24
N ALA A 196 6.84 -4.14 5.95
CA ALA A 196 5.60 -4.90 6.02
C ALA A 196 5.35 -5.34 7.47
N LEU A 197 4.15 -5.07 7.98
CA LEU A 197 3.76 -5.39 9.33
C LEU A 197 2.78 -6.57 9.37
N SER A 198 2.79 -7.32 10.47
CA SER A 198 1.72 -8.26 10.77
C SER A 198 0.37 -7.54 10.81
N ALA A 199 -0.66 -8.13 10.21
CA ALA A 199 -2.04 -7.61 10.31
C ALA A 199 -2.54 -7.59 11.77
N TYR A 200 -1.92 -8.36 12.65
CA TYR A 200 -2.19 -8.48 14.08
C TYR A 200 -1.06 -7.91 14.93
N PHE A 201 -0.39 -6.86 14.46
CA PHE A 201 0.86 -6.33 15.02
C PHE A 201 0.85 -6.13 16.56
N VAL A 202 -0.27 -5.80 17.15
CA VAL A 202 -0.39 -5.63 18.62
C VAL A 202 -0.24 -6.96 19.37
N ALA A 203 -0.76 -8.05 18.82
CA ALA A 203 -0.68 -9.39 19.41
C ALA A 203 0.53 -10.19 18.88
N ASP A 204 0.95 -9.89 17.65
CA ASP A 204 2.07 -10.50 16.95
C ASP A 204 2.96 -9.39 16.36
N PRO A 205 3.88 -8.82 17.16
CA PRO A 205 4.66 -7.63 16.80
C PRO A 205 5.76 -7.92 15.78
N VAL A 206 5.45 -8.71 14.76
CA VAL A 206 6.36 -9.01 13.65
C VAL A 206 6.33 -7.87 12.64
N VAL A 207 7.52 -7.42 12.27
CA VAL A 207 7.73 -6.44 11.23
C VAL A 207 8.94 -6.82 10.37
N PHE A 208 8.81 -6.59 9.07
CA PHE A 208 9.90 -6.67 8.11
C PHE A 208 10.27 -5.27 7.65
N ALA A 209 11.56 -5.05 7.44
CA ALA A 209 12.09 -3.80 6.91
C ALA A 209 13.18 -4.08 5.89
N ALA A 210 13.19 -3.27 4.84
CA ALA A 210 14.23 -3.27 3.82
C ALA A 210 14.97 -1.94 3.84
N PRO A 211 16.17 -1.87 4.41
CA PRO A 211 17.00 -0.67 4.34
C PRO A 211 17.56 -0.49 2.92
N ARG A 212 17.83 0.75 2.53
CA ARG A 212 18.42 1.07 1.22
C ARG A 212 19.82 0.49 1.01
N SER A 213 20.49 0.12 2.08
CA SER A 213 21.79 -0.59 2.04
C SER A 213 21.68 -2.03 1.53
N GLY A 214 20.46 -2.56 1.36
CA GLY A 214 20.18 -3.90 0.87
C GLY A 214 19.80 -4.89 1.95
N GLY A 215 19.16 -5.97 1.51
CA GLY A 215 18.66 -7.05 2.34
C GLY A 215 17.30 -6.79 2.96
N VAL A 216 16.72 -7.87 3.50
CA VAL A 216 15.51 -7.81 4.32
C VAL A 216 15.86 -8.15 5.75
N PHE A 217 15.28 -7.43 6.70
CA PHE A 217 15.43 -7.63 8.13
C PHE A 217 14.05 -7.92 8.73
N ARG A 218 14.05 -8.73 9.79
CA ARG A 218 12.85 -9.08 10.55
C ARG A 218 13.05 -8.75 12.02
N SER A 219 12.05 -8.14 12.62
CA SER A 219 11.87 -8.03 14.05
C SER A 219 10.66 -8.85 14.49
N SER A 220 10.68 -9.41 15.69
CA SER A 220 9.54 -10.07 16.34
C SER A 220 9.14 -9.39 17.66
N ASP A 221 9.65 -8.20 17.90
CA ASP A 221 9.44 -7.40 19.12
C ASP A 221 9.11 -5.92 18.81
N GLY A 222 8.41 -5.70 17.70
CA GLY A 222 7.93 -4.37 17.32
C GLY A 222 9.02 -3.42 16.82
N GLY A 223 10.16 -3.93 16.37
CA GLY A 223 11.24 -3.11 15.83
C GLY A 223 12.36 -2.79 16.84
N ALA A 224 12.32 -3.37 18.05
CA ALA A 224 13.37 -3.16 19.04
C ALA A 224 14.66 -3.88 18.67
N ASN A 225 14.56 -5.13 18.20
CA ASN A 225 15.70 -5.94 17.77
C ASN A 225 15.45 -6.54 16.38
N TRP A 226 16.47 -6.47 15.53
CA TRP A 226 16.41 -6.89 14.14
C TRP A 226 17.42 -8.00 13.85
N ARG A 227 17.01 -8.94 13.00
CA ARG A 227 17.88 -9.96 12.43
C ARG A 227 17.72 -10.00 10.91
N ARG A 228 18.74 -10.41 10.19
CA ARG A 228 18.64 -10.60 8.73
C ARG A 228 17.60 -11.67 8.40
N ALA A 229 16.83 -11.40 7.36
CA ALA A 229 15.78 -12.25 6.82
C ALA A 229 15.96 -12.45 5.30
N GLY A 230 17.20 -12.55 4.83
CA GLY A 230 17.57 -12.87 3.45
C GLY A 230 17.74 -11.68 2.51
N LEU A 231 17.82 -11.97 1.22
CA LEU A 231 18.01 -11.03 0.11
C LEU A 231 19.19 -10.05 0.31
N VAL A 232 20.31 -10.56 0.83
CA VAL A 232 21.43 -9.74 1.36
C VAL A 232 22.02 -8.80 0.32
N ASP A 233 22.09 -9.24 -0.95
CA ASP A 233 22.66 -8.50 -2.07
C ASP A 233 21.62 -7.75 -2.91
N GLU A 234 20.34 -7.78 -2.48
CA GLU A 234 19.24 -7.17 -3.20
C GLU A 234 18.83 -5.82 -2.60
N ARG A 235 18.60 -4.85 -3.46
CA ARG A 235 17.92 -3.59 -3.09
C ARG A 235 16.44 -3.79 -3.23
N VAL A 236 15.74 -3.87 -2.11
CA VAL A 236 14.30 -4.05 -2.05
C VAL A 236 13.62 -2.66 -1.98
N PHE A 237 12.63 -2.43 -2.83
CA PHE A 237 11.91 -1.16 -2.95
C PHE A 237 10.51 -1.23 -2.34
N ASP A 238 9.90 -2.43 -2.33
CA ASP A 238 8.61 -2.63 -1.66
C ASP A 238 8.52 -4.03 -1.04
N LEU A 239 7.81 -4.12 0.09
CA LEU A 239 7.50 -5.33 0.82
C LEU A 239 5.99 -5.43 1.01
N VAL A 240 5.41 -6.56 0.65
CA VAL A 240 3.97 -6.79 0.78
C VAL A 240 3.72 -8.13 1.45
N TRP A 241 2.96 -8.10 2.56
CA TRP A 241 2.59 -9.31 3.29
C TRP A 241 1.12 -9.66 3.04
N ILE A 242 0.86 -10.83 2.41
CA ILE A 242 -0.47 -11.29 2.02
C ILE A 242 -0.67 -12.72 2.51
N GLY A 243 -1.56 -12.91 3.47
CA GLY A 243 -1.79 -14.20 4.09
C GLY A 243 -0.50 -14.78 4.68
N ARG A 244 -0.02 -15.91 4.15
CA ARG A 244 1.25 -16.52 4.55
C ARG A 244 2.45 -16.04 3.73
N PHE A 245 2.23 -15.32 2.64
CA PHE A 245 3.27 -14.94 1.70
C PHE A 245 3.81 -13.55 2.00
N LEU A 246 5.13 -13.44 2.04
CA LEU A 246 5.84 -12.17 2.03
C LEU A 246 6.48 -11.99 0.65
N TYR A 247 6.11 -10.92 -0.04
CA TYR A 247 6.69 -10.56 -1.34
C TYR A 247 7.69 -9.42 -1.17
N ALA A 248 8.77 -9.47 -1.93
CA ALA A 248 9.77 -8.42 -2.02
C ALA A 248 9.98 -8.02 -3.47
N ALA A 249 9.63 -6.78 -3.81
CA ALA A 249 9.93 -6.19 -5.10
C ALA A 249 11.33 -5.58 -5.06
N ALA A 250 12.31 -6.28 -5.63
CA ALA A 250 13.69 -5.88 -5.64
C ALA A 250 14.14 -5.37 -7.02
N GLU A 251 15.33 -4.77 -7.08
CA GLU A 251 15.88 -4.20 -8.31
C GLU A 251 16.01 -5.26 -9.43
N SER A 252 16.43 -6.47 -9.08
CA SER A 252 16.67 -7.53 -10.06
C SER A 252 15.43 -8.37 -10.35
N ALA A 253 14.55 -8.56 -9.37
CA ALA A 253 13.45 -9.52 -9.45
C ALA A 253 12.37 -9.29 -8.40
N LEU A 254 11.23 -9.98 -8.59
CA LEU A 254 10.27 -10.25 -7.55
C LEU A 254 10.64 -11.55 -6.81
N TYR A 255 10.60 -11.49 -5.50
CA TYR A 255 10.84 -12.63 -4.61
C TYR A 255 9.63 -12.91 -3.74
N ARG A 256 9.43 -14.17 -3.36
CA ARG A 256 8.40 -14.63 -2.42
C ARG A 256 9.02 -15.52 -1.35
N SER A 257 8.61 -15.28 -0.11
CA SER A 257 8.89 -16.14 1.04
C SER A 257 7.60 -16.71 1.60
N GLU A 258 7.61 -18.00 1.98
CA GLU A 258 6.51 -18.72 2.63
C GLU A 258 6.80 -19.05 4.11
N ASP A 259 8.01 -18.73 4.57
CA ASP A 259 8.57 -19.10 5.87
C ASP A 259 9.06 -17.87 6.68
N MET A 260 8.35 -16.74 6.52
CA MET A 260 8.63 -15.51 7.26
C MET A 260 10.03 -14.95 7.01
N GLY A 261 10.51 -15.05 5.77
CA GLY A 261 11.77 -14.50 5.33
C GLY A 261 12.99 -15.40 5.61
N ALA A 262 12.79 -16.65 6.04
CA ALA A 262 13.90 -17.57 6.25
C ALA A 262 14.49 -18.06 4.92
N SER A 263 13.64 -18.27 3.92
CA SER A 263 14.05 -18.53 2.52
C SER A 263 13.22 -17.71 1.53
N TRP A 264 13.77 -17.51 0.33
CA TRP A 264 13.16 -16.72 -0.73
C TRP A 264 13.25 -17.43 -2.07
N THR A 265 12.11 -17.53 -2.73
CA THR A 265 11.99 -18.02 -4.11
C THR A 265 11.97 -16.82 -5.06
N ARG A 266 12.89 -16.80 -6.03
CA ARG A 266 12.87 -15.84 -7.12
C ARG A 266 11.75 -16.24 -8.10
N LEU A 267 10.78 -15.33 -8.32
CA LEU A 267 9.66 -15.58 -9.22
C LEU A 267 10.00 -15.14 -10.65
N SER A 268 10.15 -13.85 -10.86
CA SER A 268 10.38 -13.26 -12.19
C SER A 268 11.42 -12.15 -12.14
N ALA A 269 12.02 -11.83 -13.28
CA ALA A 269 12.81 -10.61 -13.42
C ALA A 269 11.90 -9.38 -13.26
N SER A 270 12.42 -8.33 -12.60
CA SER A 270 11.69 -7.07 -12.52
C SER A 270 11.63 -6.39 -13.88
N PRO A 271 10.44 -6.01 -14.39
CA PRO A 271 10.31 -5.35 -15.68
C PRO A 271 10.84 -3.90 -15.71
N GLY A 272 11.14 -3.35 -14.56
CA GLY A 272 11.72 -2.03 -14.35
C GLY A 272 12.11 -1.87 -12.89
N ARG A 273 12.63 -0.71 -12.48
CA ARG A 273 12.89 -0.43 -11.07
C ARG A 273 11.56 -0.29 -10.32
N PRO A 274 11.25 -1.17 -9.35
CA PRO A 274 9.98 -1.13 -8.64
C PRO A 274 9.81 0.14 -7.80
N ALA A 275 8.57 0.62 -7.71
CA ALA A 275 8.17 1.66 -6.78
C ALA A 275 7.11 1.12 -5.80
N ARG A 276 6.11 0.38 -6.33
CA ARG A 276 5.02 -0.18 -5.53
C ARG A 276 4.52 -1.49 -6.10
N LEU A 277 4.36 -2.49 -5.25
CA LEU A 277 3.74 -3.78 -5.54
C LEU A 277 2.36 -3.84 -4.86
N LEU A 278 1.35 -4.27 -5.60
CA LEU A 278 -0.02 -4.34 -5.10
C LEU A 278 -0.71 -5.61 -5.57
N PHE A 279 -1.32 -6.35 -4.64
CA PHE A 279 -2.20 -7.50 -4.92
C PHE A 279 -3.59 -7.22 -4.34
N PRO A 280 -4.56 -6.76 -5.15
CA PRO A 280 -5.85 -6.26 -4.65
C PRO A 280 -6.74 -7.33 -4.02
N LEU A 281 -6.79 -8.53 -4.57
CA LEU A 281 -7.80 -9.55 -4.25
C LEU A 281 -7.16 -10.88 -3.82
N GLY A 282 -6.32 -10.84 -2.79
CA GLY A 282 -5.84 -12.09 -2.17
C GLY A 282 -4.64 -12.76 -2.83
N GLY A 283 -3.94 -12.09 -3.75
CA GLY A 283 -2.57 -12.48 -4.04
C GLY A 283 -2.31 -13.25 -5.34
N ILE A 284 -3.24 -13.31 -6.28
CA ILE A 284 -3.00 -13.92 -7.61
C ILE A 284 -2.79 -12.82 -8.65
N GLU A 285 -3.78 -11.96 -8.82
CA GLU A 285 -3.67 -10.83 -9.73
C GLU A 285 -3.08 -9.62 -9.02
N GLY A 286 -2.17 -8.92 -9.68
CA GLY A 286 -1.47 -7.80 -9.05
C GLY A 286 -0.94 -6.78 -10.04
N PHE A 287 -0.45 -5.67 -9.51
CA PHE A 287 0.18 -4.59 -10.25
C PHE A 287 1.54 -4.27 -9.68
N LEU A 288 2.46 -3.92 -10.55
CA LEU A 288 3.78 -3.40 -10.20
C LEU A 288 3.97 -2.04 -10.88
N ALA A 289 4.04 -0.99 -10.08
CA ALA A 289 4.46 0.33 -10.52
C ALA A 289 5.98 0.37 -10.65
N THR A 290 6.48 0.88 -11.76
CA THR A 290 7.92 0.96 -12.05
C THR A 290 8.29 2.29 -12.73
N ASP A 291 9.59 2.54 -12.87
CA ASP A 291 10.13 3.65 -13.65
C ASP A 291 9.90 3.52 -15.18
N ARG A 292 9.31 2.41 -15.63
CA ARG A 292 9.01 2.13 -17.05
C ARG A 292 7.51 2.07 -17.35
N GLY A 293 6.66 2.27 -16.35
CA GLY A 293 5.22 2.16 -16.46
C GLY A 293 4.62 1.20 -15.44
N ILE A 294 3.39 0.78 -15.70
CA ILE A 294 2.69 -0.22 -14.89
C ILE A 294 2.72 -1.56 -15.59
N PHE A 295 2.92 -2.60 -14.79
CA PHE A 295 2.83 -3.99 -15.21
C PHE A 295 1.79 -4.70 -14.36
N ARG A 296 1.10 -5.68 -14.95
CA ARG A 296 0.16 -6.56 -14.24
C ARG A 296 0.65 -8.01 -14.27
N THR A 297 0.26 -8.77 -13.27
CA THR A 297 0.48 -10.20 -13.19
C THR A 297 -0.86 -10.93 -13.02
N PRO A 298 -1.11 -12.02 -13.76
CA PRO A 298 -2.26 -12.90 -13.54
C PRO A 298 -1.96 -14.10 -12.63
N ASP A 299 -0.69 -14.26 -12.18
CA ASP A 299 -0.16 -15.50 -11.59
C ASP A 299 0.79 -15.24 -10.41
N ALA A 300 0.42 -14.30 -9.56
CA ALA A 300 1.12 -13.97 -8.32
C ALA A 300 2.58 -13.51 -8.53
N GLY A 301 2.89 -12.91 -9.69
CA GLY A 301 4.19 -12.33 -10.00
C GLY A 301 5.16 -13.28 -10.69
N GLU A 302 4.70 -14.43 -11.18
CA GLU A 302 5.54 -15.32 -11.99
C GLU A 302 5.77 -14.74 -13.39
N HIS A 303 4.76 -14.06 -13.96
CA HIS A 303 4.88 -13.32 -15.21
C HIS A 303 4.33 -11.91 -15.08
N TRP A 304 4.89 -11.00 -15.87
CA TRP A 304 4.46 -9.59 -15.92
C TRP A 304 4.15 -9.18 -17.35
N GLU A 305 2.98 -8.55 -17.54
CA GLU A 305 2.54 -7.97 -18.78
C GLU A 305 2.43 -6.45 -18.66
N PRO A 306 2.81 -5.68 -19.69
CA PRO A 306 2.57 -4.23 -19.67
C PRO A 306 1.08 -3.91 -19.47
N ALA A 307 0.81 -3.01 -18.55
CA ALA A 307 -0.54 -2.53 -18.21
C ALA A 307 -0.66 -1.01 -18.38
N GLY A 308 0.09 -0.42 -19.28
CA GLY A 308 0.03 0.97 -19.66
C GLY A 308 1.03 1.90 -18.99
N LEU A 309 0.86 3.20 -19.23
CA LEU A 309 1.74 4.28 -18.80
C LEU A 309 3.21 4.05 -19.20
N ALA A 310 3.46 3.42 -20.36
CA ALA A 310 4.78 3.06 -20.84
C ALA A 310 5.73 4.27 -20.89
N GLY A 311 6.95 4.10 -20.37
CA GLY A 311 7.97 5.14 -20.32
C GLY A 311 7.75 6.23 -19.26
N ARG A 312 6.74 6.09 -18.39
CA ARG A 312 6.50 7.00 -17.27
C ARG A 312 7.05 6.42 -15.99
N ASP A 313 7.59 7.29 -15.13
CA ASP A 313 7.98 6.94 -13.76
C ASP A 313 6.73 6.90 -12.88
N VAL A 314 6.22 5.68 -12.61
CA VAL A 314 5.05 5.47 -11.78
C VAL A 314 5.48 5.29 -10.34
N LEU A 315 5.07 6.20 -9.50
CA LEU A 315 5.52 6.33 -8.11
C LEU A 315 4.65 5.55 -7.13
N GLU A 316 3.36 5.40 -7.45
CA GLU A 316 2.38 4.73 -6.60
C GLU A 316 1.28 4.09 -7.46
N VAL A 317 0.73 2.98 -6.97
CA VAL A 317 -0.45 2.32 -7.53
C VAL A 317 -1.41 1.92 -6.41
N ALA A 318 -2.69 2.16 -6.62
CA ALA A 318 -3.73 1.78 -5.68
C ALA A 318 -4.98 1.32 -6.41
N THR A 319 -5.74 0.41 -5.79
CA THR A 319 -7.00 -0.10 -6.35
C THR A 319 -8.14 0.09 -5.39
N PHE A 320 -9.33 0.20 -5.95
CA PHE A 320 -10.58 0.16 -5.21
C PHE A 320 -11.34 -1.13 -5.53
N PRO A 321 -11.96 -1.79 -4.55
CA PRO A 321 -13.04 -2.70 -4.87
C PRO A 321 -14.15 -1.89 -5.55
N PRO A 322 -14.90 -2.49 -6.52
CA PRO A 322 -16.05 -1.83 -7.10
C PRO A 322 -17.02 -1.45 -5.96
N PRO A 323 -17.69 -0.30 -6.03
CA PRO A 323 -18.73 0.01 -5.08
C PRO A 323 -19.71 -1.18 -5.08
N GLU A 324 -19.99 -1.75 -3.91
CA GLU A 324 -20.98 -2.81 -3.81
C GLU A 324 -22.26 -2.30 -4.47
N ALA A 325 -22.72 -2.98 -5.53
CA ALA A 325 -23.98 -2.66 -6.14
C ALA A 325 -25.01 -2.71 -5.03
N SER A 326 -25.59 -1.56 -4.68
CA SER A 326 -26.57 -1.46 -3.62
C SER A 326 -27.72 -2.39 -3.98
N THR A 327 -27.68 -3.62 -3.50
CA THR A 327 -28.79 -4.54 -3.58
C THR A 327 -29.88 -3.95 -2.73
N GLY A 328 -30.77 -3.20 -3.39
CA GLY A 328 -31.94 -2.59 -2.76
C GLY A 328 -32.90 -3.64 -2.18
N LYS A 329 -32.46 -4.31 -1.12
CA LYS A 329 -33.36 -5.00 -0.20
C LYS A 329 -33.83 -3.98 0.82
N LYS A 330 -34.89 -3.24 0.47
CA LYS A 330 -35.79 -2.66 1.48
C LYS A 330 -36.23 -3.79 2.39
N ARG A 331 -35.73 -3.80 3.62
CA ARG A 331 -36.34 -4.59 4.69
C ARG A 331 -37.75 -4.05 4.89
N ARG A 332 -38.74 -4.90 4.60
CA ARG A 332 -40.11 -4.72 5.05
C ARG A 332 -40.21 -5.13 6.52
#